data_e8f872ef42ea70062ae9745145268d55
#
_entry.id   e8f872ef42ea70062ae9745145268d55
#
_cell.length_a   1.000
_cell.length_b   1.000
_cell.length_c   1.000
_cell.angle_alpha   90.00
_cell.angle_beta   90.00
_cell.angle_gamma   90.00
#
_symmetry.space_group_name_H-M   'P 1'
#
loop_
_entity.id
_entity.type
_entity.pdbx_description
1 polymer ?
#
loop_
_entity_poly.entity_id
_entity_poly.type
_entity_poly.pdbx_seq_one_letter_code
_entity_poly.pdbx_strand_id
1 'polypeptide(L)'
;MARFVFITGGVVSSLGKGLASAALGSLLQARGFSVRLRKLDPYLNVDPGTMSPFEHGEVFVTDDGAETDLDLGHYERFTGVAARNSDSVSSGRIYSTVLEKERRGDYLGKTIQVIPHVTNEIKDFISIGEDEVDFMLCEIGGTVGDIEGLPFFEAIRQFAQEKPRGQCVFMHLTLLPWMAASGELKTKPTQHSVKELRSIGLAPDILVCRSDMPIPNKEREKIALFCNVRKEDVIAAPDLKSIYEAPLAYHKQGLDQAVLDAFQINPAPKPDLSRWEDVYDRIFNAEGEVKVAIVGKYTQLEDAYKSIAEALTHGGMANRVRVKTEWIDAEIFDRDDPAPYLEGFHAILVPGGFGERGTEGKIKAAQFARERKVPYLGICLGMQMAVIEAARNVAGVADAGSEEFDHESGKKRFTPVVYHLKEWVQGSHKIARKVDDDKGGTMRLGAYSASLTPGSKVAEVYGSETIEERHRHRYEVDTKYREILEDTGLLFSGMSPDGRLPEIVEWQDHPWFIGVQFHPELKSKPFDPHPLFRDFVRAAKEISRLV
;
A
#
# COMPACT_ATOMS: atom_id res chain seq x y z
N MET A 1 -14.91 -25.03 0.56
CA MET A 1 -15.79 -23.84 0.77
C MET A 1 -15.22 -23.02 1.92
N ALA A 2 -14.86 -21.77 1.68
CA ALA A 2 -14.22 -20.90 2.67
C ALA A 2 -15.11 -20.61 3.89
N ARG A 3 -14.47 -20.30 5.02
CA ARG A 3 -15.06 -19.64 6.19
C ARG A 3 -14.90 -18.14 6.04
N PHE A 4 -15.94 -17.37 6.31
CA PHE A 4 -15.95 -15.94 6.11
C PHE A 4 -15.84 -15.20 7.45
N VAL A 5 -14.83 -14.31 7.56
CA VAL A 5 -14.75 -13.38 8.66
C VAL A 5 -15.06 -11.99 8.13
N PHE A 6 -16.18 -11.41 8.54
CA PHE A 6 -16.53 -10.03 8.19
C PHE A 6 -16.02 -9.08 9.26
N ILE A 7 -15.14 -8.16 8.82
CA ILE A 7 -14.47 -7.19 9.70
C ILE A 7 -15.17 -5.84 9.50
N THR A 8 -15.79 -5.34 10.57
CA THR A 8 -16.51 -4.07 10.59
C THR A 8 -15.93 -3.14 11.63
N GLY A 9 -16.20 -1.85 11.55
CA GLY A 9 -15.73 -0.89 12.54
C GLY A 9 -16.78 0.15 12.91
N GLY A 10 -16.62 0.72 14.07
CA GLY A 10 -17.50 1.77 14.55
C GLY A 10 -16.79 2.79 15.43
N VAL A 11 -17.49 3.82 15.82
CA VAL A 11 -17.06 4.97 16.62
C VAL A 11 -16.31 6.03 15.80
N VAL A 12 -15.18 5.69 15.17
CA VAL A 12 -14.34 6.59 14.35
C VAL A 12 -13.69 5.84 13.21
N SER A 13 -13.27 6.58 12.17
CA SER A 13 -12.38 6.08 11.12
C SER A 13 -10.97 5.79 11.68
N SER A 14 -10.13 5.15 10.88
CA SER A 14 -8.71 4.88 11.23
C SER A 14 -8.49 4.09 12.52
N LEU A 15 -9.46 3.24 12.90
CA LEU A 15 -9.34 2.32 14.05
C LEU A 15 -8.31 1.22 13.85
N GLY A 16 -7.79 1.05 12.62
CA GLY A 16 -6.85 -0.01 12.28
C GLY A 16 -7.52 -1.32 11.87
N LYS A 17 -8.68 -1.25 11.18
CA LYS A 17 -9.33 -2.44 10.59
C LYS A 17 -8.38 -3.18 9.65
N GLY A 18 -7.72 -2.47 8.71
CA GLY A 18 -6.77 -3.06 7.77
C GLY A 18 -5.63 -3.81 8.47
N LEU A 19 -5.05 -3.20 9.51
CA LEU A 19 -4.01 -3.84 10.30
C LEU A 19 -4.52 -5.08 11.06
N ALA A 20 -5.71 -4.98 11.67
CA ALA A 20 -6.29 -6.11 12.40
C ALA A 20 -6.65 -7.26 11.44
N SER A 21 -7.16 -6.95 10.25
CA SER A 21 -7.45 -7.91 9.19
C SER A 21 -6.18 -8.61 8.71
N ALA A 22 -5.13 -7.85 8.41
CA ALA A 22 -3.83 -8.36 7.98
C ALA A 22 -3.16 -9.24 9.04
N ALA A 23 -3.17 -8.79 10.30
CA ALA A 23 -2.63 -9.54 11.43
C ALA A 23 -3.39 -10.85 11.66
N LEU A 24 -4.73 -10.83 11.64
CA LEU A 24 -5.55 -12.04 11.74
C LEU A 24 -5.24 -13.00 10.58
N GLY A 25 -5.17 -12.50 9.35
CA GLY A 25 -4.82 -13.31 8.18
C GLY A 25 -3.50 -14.04 8.36
N SER A 26 -2.47 -13.33 8.83
CA SER A 26 -1.15 -13.91 9.09
C SER A 26 -1.15 -14.93 10.25
N LEU A 27 -1.96 -14.70 11.28
CA LEU A 27 -2.11 -15.64 12.40
C LEU A 27 -2.81 -16.94 11.99
N LEU A 28 -3.82 -16.84 11.11
CA LEU A 28 -4.48 -18.02 10.54
C LEU A 28 -3.51 -18.81 9.64
N GLN A 29 -2.65 -18.13 8.88
CA GLN A 29 -1.57 -18.78 8.13
C GLN A 29 -0.55 -19.46 9.05
N ALA A 30 -0.18 -18.82 10.16
CA ALA A 30 0.71 -19.42 11.16
C ALA A 30 0.12 -20.71 11.76
N ARG A 31 -1.21 -20.87 11.73
CA ARG A 31 -1.90 -22.11 12.10
C ARG A 31 -2.11 -23.11 10.95
N GLY A 32 -1.57 -22.80 9.77
CA GLY A 32 -1.59 -23.69 8.60
C GLY A 32 -2.79 -23.54 7.68
N PHE A 33 -3.60 -22.48 7.83
CA PHE A 33 -4.75 -22.22 6.95
C PHE A 33 -4.36 -21.31 5.78
N SER A 34 -4.95 -21.57 4.63
CA SER A 34 -4.89 -20.65 3.49
C SER A 34 -5.89 -19.50 3.68
N VAL A 35 -5.45 -18.27 3.37
CA VAL A 35 -6.25 -17.06 3.59
C VAL A 35 -6.26 -16.16 2.38
N ARG A 36 -7.35 -15.41 2.19
CA ARG A 36 -7.45 -14.27 1.29
C ARG A 36 -8.19 -13.13 1.98
N LEU A 37 -7.72 -11.91 1.75
CA LEU A 37 -8.32 -10.72 2.31
C LEU A 37 -9.01 -9.90 1.21
N ARG A 38 -10.11 -9.24 1.55
CA ARG A 38 -10.90 -8.37 0.67
C ARG A 38 -11.25 -7.08 1.34
N LYS A 39 -11.22 -6.02 0.55
CA LYS A 39 -11.63 -4.67 0.93
C LYS A 39 -12.91 -4.28 0.19
N LEU A 40 -13.91 -3.83 0.94
CA LEU A 40 -15.16 -3.30 0.40
C LEU A 40 -15.31 -1.86 0.89
N ASP A 41 -15.13 -0.90 -0.01
CA ASP A 41 -15.11 0.53 0.32
C ASP A 41 -16.41 1.24 -0.06
N PRO A 42 -17.03 2.00 0.86
CA PRO A 42 -18.35 2.59 0.63
C PRO A 42 -18.35 3.85 -0.23
N TYR A 43 -17.20 4.41 -0.61
CA TYR A 43 -17.15 5.61 -1.44
C TYR A 43 -17.63 5.36 -2.89
N LEU A 44 -18.09 6.44 -3.55
CA LEU A 44 -18.66 6.40 -4.91
C LEU A 44 -17.62 6.54 -6.03
N ASN A 45 -16.35 6.76 -5.74
CA ASN A 45 -15.31 6.69 -6.75
C ASN A 45 -15.23 5.25 -7.27
N VAL A 46 -15.01 5.07 -8.57
CA VAL A 46 -14.88 3.73 -9.19
C VAL A 46 -13.64 3.02 -8.62
N ASP A 47 -12.55 3.76 -8.49
CA ASP A 47 -11.30 3.37 -7.84
C ASP A 47 -10.63 4.60 -7.21
N PRO A 48 -9.57 4.43 -6.38
CA PRO A 48 -8.87 5.54 -5.76
C PRO A 48 -7.86 6.26 -6.68
N GLY A 49 -7.67 5.82 -7.92
CA GLY A 49 -6.60 6.31 -8.81
C GLY A 49 -6.65 7.80 -9.12
N THR A 50 -7.83 8.42 -9.06
CA THR A 50 -8.02 9.86 -9.26
C THR A 50 -8.20 10.64 -7.96
N MET A 51 -8.17 9.98 -6.81
CA MET A 51 -8.33 10.63 -5.50
C MET A 51 -7.05 11.35 -5.08
N SER A 52 -7.22 12.43 -4.31
CA SER A 52 -6.08 13.12 -3.74
C SER A 52 -5.43 12.27 -2.63
N PRO A 53 -4.09 12.15 -2.61
CA PRO A 53 -3.40 11.50 -1.50
C PRO A 53 -3.69 12.11 -0.12
N PHE A 54 -4.09 13.39 -0.06
CA PHE A 54 -4.52 14.04 1.20
C PHE A 54 -5.84 13.51 1.73
N GLU A 55 -6.73 13.04 0.85
CA GLU A 55 -8.05 12.53 1.22
C GLU A 55 -8.02 11.01 1.48
N HIS A 56 -7.22 10.28 0.73
CA HIS A 56 -7.30 8.82 0.67
C HIS A 56 -6.00 8.11 1.09
N GLY A 57 -4.87 8.82 1.14
CA GLY A 57 -3.54 8.21 1.32
C GLY A 57 -2.97 7.67 0.01
N GLU A 58 -2.06 6.71 0.12
CA GLU A 58 -1.40 6.08 -1.02
C GLU A 58 -2.37 5.24 -1.85
N VAL A 59 -2.23 5.30 -3.16
CA VAL A 59 -2.88 4.37 -4.08
C VAL A 59 -1.98 3.15 -4.26
N PHE A 60 -2.42 2.00 -3.77
CA PHE A 60 -1.72 0.74 -3.92
C PHE A 60 -2.09 0.07 -5.26
N VAL A 61 -1.10 -0.43 -5.99
CA VAL A 61 -1.32 -1.08 -7.30
C VAL A 61 -0.99 -2.56 -7.20
N THR A 62 -1.91 -3.40 -7.71
CA THR A 62 -1.76 -4.86 -7.76
C THR A 62 -0.99 -5.30 -9.01
N ASP A 63 -0.53 -6.56 -9.06
CA ASP A 63 0.17 -7.10 -10.25
C ASP A 63 -0.72 -7.09 -11.50
N ASP A 64 -2.02 -7.30 -11.35
CA ASP A 64 -3.02 -7.27 -12.46
C ASP A 64 -3.52 -5.86 -12.80
N GLY A 65 -2.91 -4.81 -12.21
CA GLY A 65 -3.11 -3.41 -12.61
C GLY A 65 -4.31 -2.71 -11.96
N ALA A 66 -4.85 -3.22 -10.87
CA ALA A 66 -5.88 -2.51 -10.12
C ALA A 66 -5.25 -1.41 -9.24
N GLU A 67 -5.83 -0.21 -9.30
CA GLU A 67 -5.60 0.86 -8.33
C GLU A 67 -6.53 0.64 -7.13
N THR A 68 -5.97 0.51 -5.94
CA THR A 68 -6.71 0.08 -4.75
C THR A 68 -6.35 0.91 -3.52
N ASP A 69 -7.11 0.73 -2.44
CA ASP A 69 -6.83 1.29 -1.13
C ASP A 69 -5.49 0.78 -0.55
N LEU A 70 -4.85 1.60 0.27
CA LEU A 70 -3.57 1.30 0.92
C LEU A 70 -3.63 0.05 1.83
N ASP A 71 -4.82 -0.34 2.30
CA ASP A 71 -5.01 -1.53 3.14
C ASP A 71 -4.58 -2.82 2.42
N LEU A 72 -4.70 -2.87 1.07
CA LEU A 72 -4.23 -4.03 0.31
C LEU A 72 -2.71 -4.22 0.44
N GLY A 73 -1.97 -3.13 0.57
CA GLY A 73 -0.55 -3.18 0.90
C GLY A 73 -0.29 -3.83 2.26
N HIS A 74 -1.09 -3.52 3.28
CA HIS A 74 -1.01 -4.22 4.57
C HIS A 74 -1.31 -5.72 4.42
N TYR A 75 -2.34 -6.08 3.65
CA TYR A 75 -2.70 -7.48 3.42
C TYR A 75 -1.54 -8.26 2.79
N GLU A 76 -0.94 -7.73 1.72
CA GLU A 76 0.21 -8.37 1.08
C GLU A 76 1.44 -8.47 1.99
N ARG A 77 1.77 -7.38 2.71
CA ARG A 77 2.94 -7.36 3.60
C ARG A 77 2.85 -8.38 4.71
N PHE A 78 1.67 -8.60 5.28
CA PHE A 78 1.47 -9.51 6.40
C PHE A 78 1.30 -10.96 5.98
N THR A 79 0.56 -11.22 4.90
CA THR A 79 0.25 -12.59 4.47
C THR A 79 1.20 -13.14 3.42
N GLY A 80 1.90 -12.27 2.70
CA GLY A 80 2.69 -12.66 1.53
C GLY A 80 1.85 -13.01 0.30
N VAL A 81 0.52 -13.01 0.41
CA VAL A 81 -0.42 -13.32 -0.69
C VAL A 81 -0.60 -12.08 -1.55
N ALA A 82 -0.28 -12.17 -2.84
CA ALA A 82 -0.49 -11.07 -3.77
C ALA A 82 -1.99 -10.75 -3.92
N ALA A 83 -2.32 -9.47 -3.76
CA ALA A 83 -3.67 -8.98 -3.97
C ALA A 83 -4.00 -8.92 -5.47
N ARG A 84 -5.27 -9.06 -5.79
CA ARG A 84 -5.82 -9.03 -7.14
C ARG A 84 -6.89 -7.97 -7.25
N ASN A 85 -7.24 -7.59 -8.46
CA ASN A 85 -8.39 -6.72 -8.75
C ASN A 85 -9.71 -7.21 -8.11
N SER A 86 -9.84 -8.53 -7.94
CA SER A 86 -10.98 -9.15 -7.25
C SER A 86 -10.93 -9.05 -5.72
N ASP A 87 -9.91 -8.44 -5.13
CA ASP A 87 -9.77 -8.30 -3.68
C ASP A 87 -10.13 -6.90 -3.16
N SER A 88 -10.48 -5.97 -4.08
CA SER A 88 -10.96 -4.64 -3.71
C SER A 88 -12.14 -4.21 -4.58
N VAL A 89 -13.16 -3.65 -3.96
CA VAL A 89 -14.31 -3.07 -4.67
C VAL A 89 -14.84 -1.85 -3.92
N SER A 90 -15.16 -0.80 -4.70
CA SER A 90 -15.87 0.38 -4.19
C SER A 90 -17.38 0.32 -4.47
N SER A 91 -18.18 1.10 -3.75
CA SER A 91 -19.59 1.32 -4.10
C SER A 91 -19.72 1.79 -5.54
N GLY A 92 -18.86 2.73 -5.97
CA GLY A 92 -18.91 3.25 -7.34
C GLY A 92 -18.79 2.16 -8.39
N ARG A 93 -17.86 1.23 -8.22
CA ARG A 93 -17.68 0.09 -9.12
C ARG A 93 -18.89 -0.86 -9.10
N ILE A 94 -19.43 -1.18 -7.93
CA ILE A 94 -20.65 -2.01 -7.80
C ILE A 94 -21.83 -1.35 -8.53
N TYR A 95 -22.09 -0.06 -8.28
CA TYR A 95 -23.20 0.65 -8.93
C TYR A 95 -22.99 0.78 -10.44
N SER A 96 -21.77 1.05 -10.92
CA SER A 96 -21.46 1.07 -12.35
C SER A 96 -21.78 -0.27 -13.01
N THR A 97 -21.36 -1.38 -12.39
CA THR A 97 -21.64 -2.73 -12.89
C THR A 97 -23.14 -3.00 -12.97
N VAL A 98 -23.92 -2.63 -11.94
CA VAL A 98 -25.38 -2.81 -11.93
C VAL A 98 -26.03 -1.97 -13.04
N LEU A 99 -25.62 -0.71 -13.22
CA LEU A 99 -26.15 0.18 -14.25
C LEU A 99 -25.79 -0.29 -15.65
N GLU A 100 -24.56 -0.80 -15.87
CA GLU A 100 -24.15 -1.38 -17.14
C GLU A 100 -24.98 -2.64 -17.49
N LYS A 101 -25.23 -3.53 -16.51
CA LYS A 101 -26.10 -4.70 -16.67
C LYS A 101 -27.52 -4.27 -17.02
N GLU A 102 -28.05 -3.23 -16.39
CA GLU A 102 -29.37 -2.66 -16.72
C GLU A 102 -29.40 -2.19 -18.18
N ARG A 103 -28.42 -1.38 -18.60
CA ARG A 103 -28.35 -0.87 -19.98
C ARG A 103 -28.22 -1.93 -21.04
N ARG A 104 -27.55 -3.05 -20.75
CA ARG A 104 -27.47 -4.21 -21.66
C ARG A 104 -28.77 -5.03 -21.69
N GLY A 105 -29.70 -4.80 -20.76
CA GLY A 105 -30.95 -5.54 -20.65
C GLY A 105 -30.88 -6.86 -19.90
N ASP A 106 -29.81 -7.09 -19.13
CA ASP A 106 -29.56 -8.33 -18.39
C ASP A 106 -30.67 -8.62 -17.36
N TYR A 107 -31.38 -7.60 -16.90
CA TYR A 107 -32.48 -7.72 -15.93
C TYR A 107 -33.86 -7.89 -16.56
N LEU A 108 -33.96 -8.01 -17.87
CA LEU A 108 -35.19 -8.35 -18.60
C LEU A 108 -36.39 -7.42 -18.27
N GLY A 109 -36.13 -6.10 -18.13
CA GLY A 109 -37.16 -5.11 -17.89
C GLY A 109 -37.64 -4.99 -16.43
N LYS A 110 -36.98 -5.65 -15.48
CA LYS A 110 -37.31 -5.52 -14.05
C LYS A 110 -36.94 -4.13 -13.53
N THR A 111 -37.67 -3.65 -12.52
CA THR A 111 -37.26 -2.48 -11.75
C THR A 111 -36.03 -2.80 -10.91
N ILE A 112 -34.95 -2.03 -11.10
CA ILE A 112 -33.69 -2.23 -10.39
C ILE A 112 -33.69 -1.42 -9.09
N GLN A 113 -33.33 -2.07 -7.98
CA GLN A 113 -33.32 -1.51 -6.64
C GLN A 113 -32.03 -1.90 -5.92
N VAL A 114 -31.69 -1.19 -4.83
CA VAL A 114 -30.52 -1.55 -4.00
C VAL A 114 -30.67 -3.00 -3.51
N ILE A 115 -31.85 -3.37 -2.99
CA ILE A 115 -32.20 -4.74 -2.65
C ILE A 115 -33.17 -5.26 -3.72
N PRO A 116 -32.88 -6.37 -4.41
CA PRO A 116 -31.72 -7.27 -4.25
C PRO A 116 -30.54 -7.00 -5.19
N HIS A 117 -30.63 -6.06 -6.15
CA HIS A 117 -29.69 -6.03 -7.29
C HIS A 117 -28.28 -5.58 -6.87
N VAL A 118 -28.13 -4.48 -6.12
CA VAL A 118 -26.84 -4.02 -5.61
C VAL A 118 -26.29 -5.00 -4.56
N THR A 119 -27.16 -5.47 -3.65
CA THR A 119 -26.72 -6.42 -2.62
C THR A 119 -26.30 -7.77 -3.22
N ASN A 120 -26.92 -8.23 -4.30
CA ASN A 120 -26.50 -9.45 -5.02
C ASN A 120 -25.13 -9.25 -5.66
N GLU A 121 -24.88 -8.11 -6.32
CA GLU A 121 -23.57 -7.82 -6.92
C GLU A 121 -22.47 -7.81 -5.86
N ILE A 122 -22.73 -7.26 -4.67
CA ILE A 122 -21.79 -7.31 -3.54
C ILE A 122 -21.56 -8.75 -3.06
N LYS A 123 -22.62 -9.57 -2.93
CA LYS A 123 -22.50 -10.97 -2.52
C LYS A 123 -21.74 -11.81 -3.54
N ASP A 124 -21.98 -11.57 -4.83
CA ASP A 124 -21.24 -12.22 -5.92
C ASP A 124 -19.75 -11.89 -5.84
N PHE A 125 -19.42 -10.60 -5.61
CA PHE A 125 -18.04 -10.18 -5.41
C PHE A 125 -17.40 -10.86 -4.18
N ILE A 126 -18.08 -10.94 -3.05
CA ILE A 126 -17.59 -11.62 -1.84
C ILE A 126 -17.27 -13.10 -2.11
N SER A 127 -18.02 -13.76 -2.98
CA SER A 127 -17.89 -15.19 -3.27
C SER A 127 -16.76 -15.54 -4.25
N ILE A 128 -16.17 -14.57 -4.98
CA ILE A 128 -15.13 -14.86 -5.97
C ILE A 128 -13.95 -15.61 -5.31
N GLY A 129 -13.59 -16.80 -5.80
CA GLY A 129 -12.46 -17.59 -5.28
C GLY A 129 -12.66 -18.19 -3.89
N GLU A 130 -13.91 -18.32 -3.41
CA GLU A 130 -14.20 -18.93 -2.11
C GLU A 130 -13.75 -20.41 -2.01
N ASP A 131 -13.56 -21.08 -3.12
CA ASP A 131 -13.08 -22.46 -3.14
C ASP A 131 -11.54 -22.57 -3.14
N GLU A 132 -10.83 -21.45 -3.26
CA GLU A 132 -9.37 -21.41 -3.31
C GLU A 132 -8.70 -21.40 -1.92
N VAL A 133 -9.45 -21.05 -0.86
CA VAL A 133 -8.89 -20.79 0.48
C VAL A 133 -9.75 -21.36 1.60
N ASP A 134 -9.13 -21.53 2.78
CA ASP A 134 -9.83 -21.96 3.99
C ASP A 134 -10.60 -20.82 4.64
N PHE A 135 -10.03 -19.60 4.60
CA PHE A 135 -10.62 -18.40 5.18
C PHE A 135 -10.62 -17.23 4.19
N MET A 136 -11.78 -16.58 4.09
CA MET A 136 -11.96 -15.31 3.41
C MET A 136 -12.24 -14.22 4.45
N LEU A 137 -11.35 -13.25 4.56
CA LEU A 137 -11.49 -12.12 5.47
C LEU A 137 -11.97 -10.91 4.66
N CYS A 138 -13.17 -10.42 4.95
CA CYS A 138 -13.81 -9.33 4.22
C CYS A 138 -13.91 -8.09 5.13
N GLU A 139 -13.09 -7.09 4.86
CA GLU A 139 -13.12 -5.82 5.57
C GLU A 139 -14.12 -4.86 4.94
N ILE A 140 -15.04 -4.35 5.75
CA ILE A 140 -15.99 -3.31 5.35
C ILE A 140 -15.39 -1.95 5.73
N GLY A 141 -15.15 -1.11 4.72
CA GLY A 141 -14.70 0.26 4.87
C GLY A 141 -15.75 1.14 5.58
N GLY A 142 -15.33 2.31 6.02
CA GLY A 142 -16.20 3.25 6.74
C GLY A 142 -16.53 2.82 8.16
N THR A 143 -17.57 3.45 8.70
CA THR A 143 -18.05 3.30 10.10
C THR A 143 -19.47 2.76 10.09
N VAL A 144 -19.80 1.86 10.99
CA VAL A 144 -21.19 1.38 11.14
C VAL A 144 -22.11 2.55 11.47
N GLY A 145 -23.22 2.66 10.74
CA GLY A 145 -24.18 3.78 10.83
C GLY A 145 -24.04 4.82 9.72
N ASP A 146 -22.93 4.83 8.99
CA ASP A 146 -22.76 5.69 7.81
C ASP A 146 -23.69 5.23 6.67
N ILE A 147 -24.37 6.20 6.03
CA ILE A 147 -25.39 5.94 5.00
C ILE A 147 -24.80 5.19 3.81
N GLU A 148 -23.62 5.59 3.37
CA GLU A 148 -22.91 5.01 2.22
C GLU A 148 -22.52 3.55 2.44
N GLY A 149 -22.32 3.12 3.68
CA GLY A 149 -21.98 1.74 4.05
C GLY A 149 -23.17 0.78 4.08
N LEU A 150 -24.42 1.28 4.18
CA LEU A 150 -25.60 0.46 4.39
C LEU A 150 -25.79 -0.68 3.37
N PRO A 151 -25.56 -0.50 2.05
CA PRO A 151 -25.67 -1.59 1.09
C PRO A 151 -24.70 -2.76 1.37
N PHE A 152 -23.49 -2.48 1.84
CA PHE A 152 -22.51 -3.49 2.22
C PHE A 152 -22.95 -4.24 3.48
N PHE A 153 -23.38 -3.53 4.51
CA PHE A 153 -23.89 -4.15 5.74
C PHE A 153 -25.11 -5.03 5.46
N GLU A 154 -26.04 -4.57 4.64
CA GLU A 154 -27.20 -5.38 4.23
C GLU A 154 -26.78 -6.61 3.41
N ALA A 155 -25.80 -6.46 2.49
CA ALA A 155 -25.31 -7.57 1.69
C ALA A 155 -24.65 -8.66 2.55
N ILE A 156 -23.79 -8.29 3.52
CA ILE A 156 -23.14 -9.28 4.41
C ILE A 156 -24.14 -9.93 5.37
N ARG A 157 -25.20 -9.21 5.78
CA ARG A 157 -26.29 -9.78 6.56
C ARG A 157 -27.04 -10.85 5.78
N GLN A 158 -27.42 -10.56 4.51
CA GLN A 158 -28.06 -11.53 3.62
C GLN A 158 -27.14 -12.71 3.33
N PHE A 159 -25.86 -12.44 3.02
CA PHE A 159 -24.85 -13.46 2.73
C PHE A 159 -24.72 -14.46 3.88
N ALA A 160 -24.61 -13.97 5.12
CA ALA A 160 -24.50 -14.84 6.28
C ALA A 160 -25.76 -15.68 6.53
N GLN A 161 -26.94 -15.16 6.14
CA GLN A 161 -28.20 -15.91 6.24
C GLN A 161 -28.32 -16.99 5.16
N GLU A 162 -27.76 -16.76 3.97
CA GLU A 162 -27.76 -17.70 2.85
C GLU A 162 -26.73 -18.82 3.00
N LYS A 163 -25.61 -18.57 3.69
CA LYS A 163 -24.59 -19.59 3.96
C LYS A 163 -24.99 -20.54 5.11
N PRO A 164 -24.44 -21.76 5.14
CA PRO A 164 -24.64 -22.68 6.28
C PRO A 164 -24.28 -22.03 7.62
N ARG A 165 -25.02 -22.38 8.67
CA ARG A 165 -24.74 -21.89 10.03
C ARG A 165 -23.31 -22.21 10.46
N GLY A 166 -22.62 -21.22 11.04
CA GLY A 166 -21.24 -21.34 11.48
C GLY A 166 -20.20 -21.17 10.36
N GLN A 167 -20.60 -20.73 9.16
CA GLN A 167 -19.67 -20.42 8.07
C GLN A 167 -19.29 -18.94 8.01
N CYS A 168 -19.98 -18.07 8.73
CA CYS A 168 -19.69 -16.64 8.82
C CYS A 168 -19.50 -16.23 10.28
N VAL A 169 -18.47 -15.40 10.54
CA VAL A 169 -18.14 -14.81 11.84
C VAL A 169 -18.01 -13.29 11.66
N PHE A 170 -18.53 -12.52 12.59
CA PHE A 170 -18.47 -11.07 12.59
C PHE A 170 -17.49 -10.57 13.65
N MET A 171 -16.40 -9.94 13.20
CA MET A 171 -15.43 -9.25 14.04
C MET A 171 -15.67 -7.75 13.94
N HIS A 172 -15.91 -7.10 15.08
CA HIS A 172 -16.20 -5.68 15.12
C HIS A 172 -15.15 -4.91 15.92
N LEU A 173 -14.53 -3.92 15.26
CA LEU A 173 -13.55 -3.04 15.89
C LEU A 173 -14.23 -1.83 16.51
N THR A 174 -13.81 -1.49 17.73
CA THR A 174 -14.34 -0.35 18.48
C THR A 174 -13.23 0.40 19.21
N LEU A 175 -13.55 1.57 19.75
CA LEU A 175 -12.67 2.41 20.55
C LEU A 175 -13.07 2.40 22.01
N LEU A 176 -12.09 2.23 22.89
CA LEU A 176 -12.18 2.42 24.33
C LEU A 176 -11.31 3.61 24.74
N PRO A 177 -11.83 4.85 24.68
CA PRO A 177 -11.03 6.02 25.00
C PRO A 177 -10.69 6.07 26.49
N TRP A 178 -9.44 6.39 26.80
CA TRP A 178 -9.00 6.73 28.14
C TRP A 178 -9.32 8.19 28.44
N MET A 179 -10.04 8.40 29.52
CA MET A 179 -10.37 9.76 29.98
C MET A 179 -9.45 10.16 31.12
N ALA A 180 -8.40 10.90 30.80
CA ALA A 180 -7.39 11.31 31.77
C ALA A 180 -7.98 12.06 32.97
N ALA A 181 -9.02 12.90 32.76
CA ALA A 181 -9.67 13.64 33.82
C ALA A 181 -10.39 12.77 34.87
N SER A 182 -10.90 11.60 34.48
CA SER A 182 -11.59 10.66 35.39
C SER A 182 -10.75 9.41 35.72
N GLY A 183 -9.60 9.24 35.07
CA GLY A 183 -8.72 8.09 35.29
C GLY A 183 -9.37 6.74 34.94
N GLU A 184 -10.20 6.70 33.90
CA GLU A 184 -10.93 5.47 33.53
C GLU A 184 -11.12 5.29 32.04
N LEU A 185 -11.23 4.04 31.60
CA LEU A 185 -11.66 3.67 30.24
C LEU A 185 -13.17 3.82 30.10
N LYS A 186 -13.62 4.42 29.00
CA LYS A 186 -15.05 4.59 28.72
C LYS A 186 -15.54 3.52 27.75
N THR A 187 -16.41 2.63 28.25
CA THR A 187 -17.00 1.54 27.47
C THR A 187 -18.26 1.94 26.67
N LYS A 188 -18.81 3.13 26.89
CA LYS A 188 -20.03 3.61 26.21
C LYS A 188 -19.89 3.70 24.69
N PRO A 189 -18.81 4.23 24.11
CA PRO A 189 -18.65 4.27 22.66
C PRO A 189 -18.75 2.89 22.01
N THR A 190 -18.07 1.89 22.58
CA THR A 190 -18.17 0.49 22.15
C THR A 190 -19.60 -0.05 22.23
N GLN A 191 -20.31 0.19 23.35
CA GLN A 191 -21.69 -0.26 23.51
C GLN A 191 -22.63 0.36 22.48
N HIS A 192 -22.44 1.64 22.14
CA HIS A 192 -23.24 2.34 21.13
C HIS A 192 -22.94 1.81 19.73
N SER A 193 -21.66 1.59 19.39
CA SER A 193 -21.25 1.04 18.10
C SER A 193 -21.85 -0.36 17.87
N VAL A 194 -21.77 -1.24 18.87
CA VAL A 194 -22.41 -2.57 18.81
C VAL A 194 -23.93 -2.48 18.74
N LYS A 195 -24.56 -1.52 19.42
CA LYS A 195 -26.00 -1.29 19.30
C LYS A 195 -26.38 -0.90 17.89
N GLU A 196 -25.60 -0.03 17.25
CA GLU A 196 -25.81 0.39 15.86
C GLU A 196 -25.69 -0.81 14.90
N LEU A 197 -24.63 -1.61 15.01
CA LEU A 197 -24.46 -2.83 14.22
C LEU A 197 -25.65 -3.78 14.40
N ARG A 198 -26.15 -3.94 15.62
CA ARG A 198 -27.31 -4.83 15.92
C ARG A 198 -28.62 -4.26 15.37
N SER A 199 -28.76 -2.94 15.22
CA SER A 199 -29.96 -2.34 14.61
C SER A 199 -30.09 -2.69 13.13
N ILE A 200 -29.00 -3.00 12.46
CA ILE A 200 -28.93 -3.48 11.06
C ILE A 200 -29.20 -4.99 10.98
N GLY A 201 -29.28 -5.70 12.11
CA GLY A 201 -29.49 -7.14 12.17
C GLY A 201 -28.22 -7.99 12.21
N LEU A 202 -27.08 -7.38 12.48
CA LEU A 202 -25.77 -8.03 12.65
C LEU A 202 -25.38 -8.06 14.13
N ALA A 203 -24.83 -9.15 14.62
CA ALA A 203 -24.30 -9.25 15.96
C ALA A 203 -22.82 -9.65 15.88
N PRO A 204 -21.92 -8.96 16.61
CA PRO A 204 -20.53 -9.36 16.61
C PRO A 204 -20.35 -10.67 17.39
N ASP A 205 -19.51 -11.56 16.86
CA ASP A 205 -18.99 -12.73 17.57
C ASP A 205 -17.75 -12.35 18.39
N ILE A 206 -16.93 -11.45 17.84
CA ILE A 206 -15.66 -11.00 18.42
C ILE A 206 -15.60 -9.48 18.41
N LEU A 207 -15.16 -8.90 19.53
CA LEU A 207 -14.90 -7.47 19.66
C LEU A 207 -13.39 -7.22 19.76
N VAL A 208 -12.85 -6.41 18.86
CA VAL A 208 -11.49 -5.90 18.94
C VAL A 208 -11.55 -4.46 19.43
N CYS A 209 -11.07 -4.23 20.65
CA CYS A 209 -11.21 -2.96 21.34
C CYS A 209 -9.87 -2.21 21.34
N ARG A 210 -9.76 -1.17 20.51
CA ARG A 210 -8.60 -0.29 20.50
C ARG A 210 -8.57 0.57 21.75
N SER A 211 -7.42 0.62 22.42
CA SER A 211 -7.22 1.39 23.64
C SER A 211 -5.74 1.67 23.87
N ASP A 212 -5.43 2.91 24.27
CA ASP A 212 -4.08 3.35 24.66
C ASP A 212 -3.64 2.67 25.98
N MET A 213 -4.58 2.12 26.75
CA MET A 213 -4.33 1.52 28.05
C MET A 213 -4.77 0.05 28.07
N PRO A 214 -4.12 -0.80 28.89
CA PRO A 214 -4.59 -2.17 29.10
C PRO A 214 -6.04 -2.19 29.57
N ILE A 215 -6.85 -3.11 29.04
CA ILE A 215 -8.26 -3.25 29.39
C ILE A 215 -8.37 -4.14 30.64
N PRO A 216 -8.77 -3.61 31.81
CA PRO A 216 -8.93 -4.40 33.01
C PRO A 216 -10.07 -5.43 32.89
N ASN A 217 -10.01 -6.50 33.67
CA ASN A 217 -11.01 -7.58 33.66
C ASN A 217 -12.44 -7.09 33.89
N LYS A 218 -12.62 -6.12 34.79
CA LYS A 218 -13.93 -5.53 35.08
C LYS A 218 -14.55 -4.86 33.87
N GLU A 219 -13.77 -4.12 33.10
CA GLU A 219 -14.20 -3.46 31.87
C GLU A 219 -14.49 -4.48 30.77
N ARG A 220 -13.69 -5.55 30.65
CA ARG A 220 -13.96 -6.66 29.73
C ARG A 220 -15.29 -7.35 30.04
N GLU A 221 -15.55 -7.66 31.30
CA GLU A 221 -16.82 -8.26 31.75
C GLU A 221 -18.02 -7.35 31.47
N LYS A 222 -17.85 -6.05 31.70
CA LYS A 222 -18.87 -5.07 31.37
C LYS A 222 -19.16 -4.98 29.88
N ILE A 223 -18.11 -4.95 29.04
CA ILE A 223 -18.26 -4.95 27.57
C ILE A 223 -18.96 -6.23 27.13
N ALA A 224 -18.48 -7.38 27.58
CA ALA A 224 -19.04 -8.69 27.26
C ALA A 224 -20.54 -8.75 27.56
N LEU A 225 -20.97 -8.29 28.75
CA LEU A 225 -22.36 -8.28 29.18
C LEU A 225 -23.22 -7.36 28.27
N PHE A 226 -22.79 -6.10 28.04
CA PHE A 226 -23.59 -5.13 27.30
C PHE A 226 -23.60 -5.37 25.78
N CYS A 227 -22.54 -5.97 25.25
CA CYS A 227 -22.39 -6.28 23.83
C CYS A 227 -22.84 -7.69 23.46
N ASN A 228 -23.17 -8.52 24.45
CA ASN A 228 -23.61 -9.92 24.29
C ASN A 228 -22.57 -10.78 23.53
N VAL A 229 -21.33 -10.68 23.99
CA VAL A 229 -20.21 -11.54 23.57
C VAL A 229 -19.60 -12.23 24.79
N ARG A 230 -18.83 -13.29 24.59
CA ARG A 230 -18.09 -13.90 25.71
C ARG A 230 -16.94 -12.98 26.12
N LYS A 231 -16.50 -13.07 27.38
CA LYS A 231 -15.38 -12.27 27.89
C LYS A 231 -14.09 -12.54 27.13
N GLU A 232 -13.89 -13.77 26.72
CA GLU A 232 -12.74 -14.26 25.95
C GLU A 232 -12.70 -13.67 24.53
N ASP A 233 -13.85 -13.30 23.98
CA ASP A 233 -13.98 -12.70 22.65
C ASP A 233 -13.84 -11.17 22.66
N VAL A 234 -13.55 -10.56 23.83
CA VAL A 234 -13.20 -9.14 23.96
C VAL A 234 -11.68 -9.01 23.88
N ILE A 235 -11.18 -8.74 22.71
CA ILE A 235 -9.75 -8.66 22.38
C ILE A 235 -9.25 -7.23 22.55
N ALA A 236 -8.16 -7.03 23.29
CA ALA A 236 -7.52 -5.73 23.36
C ALA A 236 -6.60 -5.50 22.15
N ALA A 237 -6.73 -4.33 21.53
CA ALA A 237 -5.85 -3.85 20.47
C ALA A 237 -5.07 -2.63 21.00
N PRO A 238 -3.91 -2.82 21.65
CA PRO A 238 -3.11 -1.73 22.18
C PRO A 238 -2.44 -0.94 21.08
N ASP A 239 -2.04 0.30 21.38
CA ASP A 239 -1.13 1.04 20.52
C ASP A 239 0.25 0.36 20.49
N LEU A 240 0.80 0.21 19.31
CA LEU A 240 2.03 -0.51 19.05
C LEU A 240 3.12 0.45 18.54
N LYS A 241 4.38 0.16 18.84
CA LYS A 241 5.53 0.94 18.34
C LYS A 241 5.82 0.66 16.87
N SER A 242 5.44 -0.51 16.41
CA SER A 242 5.52 -0.93 15.01
C SER A 242 4.28 -1.75 14.67
N ILE A 243 3.76 -1.58 13.44
CA ILE A 243 2.63 -2.39 12.97
C ILE A 243 2.96 -3.88 12.95
N TYR A 244 4.22 -4.25 12.81
CA TYR A 244 4.70 -5.64 12.79
C TYR A 244 4.70 -6.34 14.17
N GLU A 245 4.40 -5.61 15.24
CA GLU A 245 4.10 -6.22 16.54
C GLU A 245 2.68 -6.81 16.60
N ALA A 246 1.78 -6.37 15.70
CA ALA A 246 0.36 -6.70 15.79
C ALA A 246 0.06 -8.20 15.81
N PRO A 247 0.67 -9.07 14.98
CA PRO A 247 0.41 -10.49 15.05
C PRO A 247 0.73 -11.10 16.42
N LEU A 248 1.89 -10.80 16.99
CA LEU A 248 2.27 -11.30 18.30
C LEU A 248 1.40 -10.73 19.42
N ALA A 249 1.06 -9.44 19.35
CA ALA A 249 0.20 -8.76 20.33
C ALA A 249 -1.23 -9.34 20.31
N TYR A 250 -1.81 -9.53 19.14
CA TYR A 250 -3.16 -10.06 18.98
C TYR A 250 -3.24 -11.57 19.32
N HIS A 251 -2.22 -12.35 18.96
CA HIS A 251 -2.11 -13.74 19.38
C HIS A 251 -2.10 -13.84 20.92
N LYS A 252 -1.29 -13.02 21.59
CA LYS A 252 -1.24 -12.96 23.06
C LYS A 252 -2.60 -12.60 23.69
N GLN A 253 -3.43 -11.84 22.99
CA GLN A 253 -4.80 -11.52 23.42
C GLN A 253 -5.81 -12.63 23.07
N GLY A 254 -5.44 -13.64 22.27
CA GLY A 254 -6.26 -14.77 21.88
C GLY A 254 -7.14 -14.55 20.66
N LEU A 255 -6.84 -13.55 19.79
CA LEU A 255 -7.67 -13.22 18.63
C LEU A 255 -7.87 -14.41 17.68
N ASP A 256 -6.79 -15.06 17.30
CA ASP A 256 -6.81 -16.21 16.39
C ASP A 256 -7.54 -17.41 17.01
N GLN A 257 -7.40 -17.62 18.33
CA GLN A 257 -8.13 -18.67 19.03
C GLN A 257 -9.62 -18.36 19.09
N ALA A 258 -10.01 -17.11 19.39
CA ALA A 258 -11.41 -16.70 19.41
C ALA A 258 -12.09 -16.91 18.05
N VAL A 259 -11.39 -16.61 16.93
CA VAL A 259 -11.90 -16.89 15.58
C VAL A 259 -12.10 -18.37 15.35
N LEU A 260 -11.13 -19.22 15.70
CA LEU A 260 -11.25 -20.68 15.52
C LEU A 260 -12.36 -21.28 16.41
N ASP A 261 -12.51 -20.78 17.64
CA ASP A 261 -13.58 -21.19 18.55
C ASP A 261 -14.96 -20.81 18.00
N ALA A 262 -15.11 -19.60 17.42
CA ALA A 262 -16.35 -19.17 16.79
C ALA A 262 -16.73 -20.07 15.59
N PHE A 263 -15.77 -20.58 14.84
CA PHE A 263 -15.97 -21.57 13.77
C PHE A 263 -16.03 -23.02 14.28
N GLN A 264 -15.92 -23.24 15.58
CA GLN A 264 -15.95 -24.57 16.23
C GLN A 264 -14.82 -25.50 15.70
N ILE A 265 -13.66 -24.94 15.38
CA ILE A 265 -12.48 -25.70 14.94
C ILE A 265 -11.76 -26.21 16.20
N ASN A 266 -11.99 -27.48 16.54
CA ASN A 266 -11.45 -28.11 17.74
C ASN A 266 -10.96 -29.54 17.45
N PRO A 267 -9.69 -29.91 17.77
CA PRO A 267 -8.65 -29.05 18.34
C PRO A 267 -8.12 -28.02 17.33
N ALA A 268 -7.83 -26.81 17.82
CA ALA A 268 -7.20 -25.78 17.00
C ALA A 268 -5.72 -26.13 16.74
N PRO A 269 -5.22 -26.02 15.50
CA PRO A 269 -3.79 -26.19 15.20
C PRO A 269 -2.94 -25.19 15.98
N LYS A 270 -1.77 -25.60 16.44
CA LYS A 270 -0.82 -24.68 17.10
C LYS A 270 -0.21 -23.73 16.06
N PRO A 271 -0.09 -22.42 16.35
CA PRO A 271 0.54 -21.49 15.43
C PRO A 271 2.07 -21.62 15.45
N ASP A 272 2.69 -21.49 14.29
CA ASP A 272 4.12 -21.22 14.15
C ASP A 272 4.34 -19.72 13.99
N LEU A 273 4.81 -19.07 15.04
CA LEU A 273 5.04 -17.62 15.08
C LEU A 273 6.49 -17.22 14.84
N SER A 274 7.37 -18.19 14.56
CA SER A 274 8.82 -17.98 14.41
C SER A 274 9.18 -16.85 13.42
N ARG A 275 8.45 -16.74 12.31
CA ARG A 275 8.64 -15.65 11.33
C ARG A 275 8.35 -14.27 11.93
N TRP A 276 7.31 -14.14 12.76
CA TRP A 276 6.96 -12.87 13.39
C TRP A 276 7.87 -12.54 14.56
N GLU A 277 8.37 -13.55 15.28
CA GLU A 277 9.39 -13.39 16.31
C GLU A 277 10.73 -12.89 15.71
N ASP A 278 11.15 -13.40 14.55
CA ASP A 278 12.33 -12.92 13.83
C ASP A 278 12.15 -11.46 13.34
N VAL A 279 10.99 -11.12 12.78
CA VAL A 279 10.67 -9.73 12.39
C VAL A 279 10.73 -8.80 13.59
N TYR A 280 10.13 -9.20 14.71
CA TYR A 280 10.18 -8.43 15.96
C TYR A 280 11.62 -8.21 16.42
N ASP A 281 12.44 -9.27 16.45
CA ASP A 281 13.85 -9.18 16.84
C ASP A 281 14.62 -8.19 15.96
N ARG A 282 14.45 -8.25 14.65
CA ARG A 282 15.15 -7.36 13.69
C ARG A 282 14.77 -5.90 13.84
N ILE A 283 13.53 -5.59 14.22
CA ILE A 283 13.06 -4.22 14.45
C ILE A 283 13.58 -3.66 15.78
N PHE A 284 13.44 -4.43 16.86
CA PHE A 284 13.67 -3.90 18.20
C PHE A 284 15.11 -4.05 18.69
N ASN A 285 15.87 -4.98 18.12
CA ASN A 285 17.28 -5.22 18.41
C ASN A 285 18.21 -4.80 17.26
N ALA A 286 17.87 -3.67 16.58
CA ALA A 286 18.73 -3.09 15.55
C ALA A 286 20.09 -2.64 16.12
N GLU A 287 21.18 -2.90 15.38
CA GLU A 287 22.56 -2.70 15.81
C GLU A 287 23.09 -1.27 15.54
N GLY A 288 22.31 -0.45 14.85
CA GLY A 288 22.69 0.92 14.50
C GLY A 288 21.55 1.70 13.86
N GLU A 289 21.87 2.91 13.39
CA GLU A 289 20.90 3.81 12.76
C GLU A 289 21.48 4.39 11.46
N VAL A 290 20.64 4.47 10.42
CA VAL A 290 20.94 5.21 9.20
C VAL A 290 19.90 6.30 8.98
N LYS A 291 20.33 7.44 8.45
CA LYS A 291 19.47 8.60 8.16
C LYS A 291 19.22 8.66 6.66
N VAL A 292 17.95 8.69 6.25
CA VAL A 292 17.53 8.79 4.86
C VAL A 292 16.69 10.05 4.68
N ALA A 293 17.11 10.95 3.79
CA ALA A 293 16.30 12.09 3.37
C ALA A 293 15.32 11.65 2.27
N ILE A 294 14.04 11.94 2.45
CA ILE A 294 13.00 11.69 1.43
C ILE A 294 12.57 13.06 0.90
N VAL A 295 12.99 13.38 -0.33
CA VAL A 295 12.69 14.67 -0.96
C VAL A 295 11.43 14.55 -1.82
N GLY A 296 10.30 14.99 -1.27
CA GLY A 296 8.96 14.74 -1.84
C GLY A 296 8.03 15.94 -1.81
N LYS A 297 6.75 15.72 -2.18
CA LYS A 297 5.70 16.75 -2.23
C LYS A 297 4.74 16.74 -1.04
N TYR A 298 4.45 15.59 -0.48
CA TYR A 298 3.40 15.36 0.53
C TYR A 298 3.99 15.04 1.89
N THR A 299 5.01 15.80 2.28
CA THR A 299 5.86 15.52 3.45
C THR A 299 5.15 15.61 4.79
N GLN A 300 3.95 16.21 4.83
CA GLN A 300 3.12 16.34 6.04
C GLN A 300 2.14 15.17 6.23
N LEU A 301 2.07 14.23 5.27
CA LEU A 301 1.12 13.13 5.29
C LEU A 301 1.85 11.80 5.07
N GLU A 302 2.13 11.10 6.17
CA GLU A 302 2.86 9.82 6.13
C GLU A 302 2.14 8.75 5.31
N ASP A 303 0.80 8.73 5.33
CA ASP A 303 0.00 7.76 4.59
C ASP A 303 0.08 7.92 3.06
N ALA A 304 0.52 9.09 2.54
CA ALA A 304 0.74 9.29 1.10
C ALA A 304 1.96 8.50 0.57
N TYR A 305 2.84 8.07 1.45
CA TYR A 305 4.08 7.35 1.13
C TYR A 305 4.25 6.09 1.99
N LYS A 306 3.13 5.48 2.37
CA LYS A 306 3.11 4.35 3.31
C LYS A 306 4.01 3.21 2.87
N SER A 307 3.91 2.78 1.62
CA SER A 307 4.72 1.66 1.09
C SER A 307 6.22 2.00 1.07
N ILE A 308 6.61 3.26 0.82
CA ILE A 308 8.03 3.68 0.89
C ILE A 308 8.56 3.58 2.32
N ALA A 309 7.80 4.08 3.30
CA ALA A 309 8.20 4.01 4.71
C ALA A 309 8.35 2.55 5.18
N GLU A 310 7.41 1.69 4.78
CA GLU A 310 7.47 0.27 5.09
C GLU A 310 8.65 -0.43 4.38
N ALA A 311 8.87 -0.13 3.09
CA ALA A 311 9.98 -0.72 2.32
C ALA A 311 11.37 -0.33 2.88
N LEU A 312 11.52 0.92 3.33
CA LEU A 312 12.72 1.36 4.05
C LEU A 312 12.90 0.63 5.39
N THR A 313 11.80 0.41 6.12
CA THR A 313 11.80 -0.40 7.34
C THR A 313 12.24 -1.84 7.06
N HIS A 314 11.73 -2.45 5.98
CA HIS A 314 12.14 -3.80 5.56
C HIS A 314 13.64 -3.87 5.18
N GLY A 315 14.13 -2.85 4.45
CA GLY A 315 15.56 -2.70 4.17
C GLY A 315 16.40 -2.58 5.45
N GLY A 316 15.89 -1.86 6.45
CA GLY A 316 16.47 -1.75 7.78
C GLY A 316 16.54 -3.10 8.50
N MET A 317 15.45 -3.86 8.51
CA MET A 317 15.39 -5.21 9.08
C MET A 317 16.45 -6.14 8.45
N ALA A 318 16.55 -6.13 7.11
CA ALA A 318 17.51 -6.94 6.37
C ALA A 318 18.96 -6.62 6.74
N ASN A 319 19.26 -5.36 7.07
CA ASN A 319 20.60 -4.88 7.43
C ASN A 319 20.84 -4.75 8.94
N ARG A 320 19.85 -5.13 9.78
CA ARG A 320 19.86 -4.97 11.25
C ARG A 320 20.17 -3.54 11.69
N VAL A 321 19.62 -2.55 10.98
CA VAL A 321 19.73 -1.13 11.34
C VAL A 321 18.35 -0.47 11.41
N ARG A 322 18.20 0.53 12.26
CA ARG A 322 17.04 1.40 12.24
C ARG A 322 17.21 2.43 11.12
N VAL A 323 16.22 2.54 10.25
CA VAL A 323 16.16 3.61 9.26
C VAL A 323 15.39 4.77 9.85
N LYS A 324 16.06 5.90 10.01
CA LYS A 324 15.43 7.16 10.40
C LYS A 324 15.19 7.99 9.16
N THR A 325 13.92 8.17 8.82
CA THR A 325 13.50 8.96 7.66
C THR A 325 13.25 10.41 8.07
N GLU A 326 13.66 11.34 7.21
CA GLU A 326 13.27 12.74 7.31
C GLU A 326 12.65 13.19 5.99
N TRP A 327 11.43 13.71 6.08
CA TRP A 327 10.64 14.16 4.94
C TRP A 327 10.92 15.63 4.66
N ILE A 328 11.50 15.92 3.50
CA ILE A 328 11.88 17.27 3.09
C ILE A 328 10.99 17.67 1.91
N ASP A 329 10.32 18.83 2.04
CA ASP A 329 9.54 19.38 0.93
C ASP A 329 10.47 19.87 -0.17
N ALA A 330 10.32 19.28 -1.36
CA ALA A 330 11.15 19.62 -2.52
C ALA A 330 11.07 21.09 -2.92
N GLU A 331 9.95 21.79 -2.66
CA GLU A 331 9.79 23.22 -2.97
C GLU A 331 10.75 24.13 -2.19
N ILE A 332 11.30 23.66 -1.08
CA ILE A 332 12.34 24.40 -0.34
C ILE A 332 13.55 24.64 -1.27
N PHE A 333 13.91 23.64 -2.05
CA PHE A 333 15.08 23.72 -2.94
C PHE A 333 14.82 24.50 -4.23
N ASP A 334 13.58 24.90 -4.52
CA ASP A 334 13.32 25.83 -5.63
C ASP A 334 14.03 27.18 -5.38
N ARG A 335 14.18 27.57 -4.10
CA ARG A 335 14.76 28.84 -3.66
C ARG A 335 16.12 28.69 -2.98
N ASP A 336 16.30 27.60 -2.22
CA ASP A 336 17.46 27.40 -1.35
C ASP A 336 18.45 26.40 -1.98
N ASP A 337 19.71 26.50 -1.54
CA ASP A 337 20.71 25.45 -1.80
C ASP A 337 20.34 24.18 -1.02
N PRO A 338 20.30 22.99 -1.64
CA PRO A 338 19.99 21.75 -0.95
C PRO A 338 21.08 21.32 0.05
N ALA A 339 22.33 21.78 -0.09
CA ALA A 339 23.46 21.31 0.73
C ALA A 339 23.21 21.45 2.24
N PRO A 340 22.77 22.59 2.80
CA PRO A 340 22.53 22.71 4.25
C PRO A 340 21.45 21.76 4.80
N TYR A 341 20.54 21.29 3.94
CA TYR A 341 19.43 20.41 4.31
C TYR A 341 19.77 18.94 4.15
N LEU A 342 20.67 18.61 3.21
CA LEU A 342 21.00 17.23 2.85
C LEU A 342 22.33 16.73 3.42
N GLU A 343 23.18 17.64 3.91
CA GLU A 343 24.42 17.26 4.60
C GLU A 343 24.12 16.46 5.87
N GLY A 344 24.84 15.35 6.07
CA GLY A 344 24.67 14.47 7.23
C GLY A 344 23.60 13.37 7.05
N PHE A 345 22.91 13.31 5.90
CA PHE A 345 22.15 12.13 5.53
C PHE A 345 23.04 11.08 4.86
N HIS A 346 22.73 9.82 5.12
CA HIS A 346 23.49 8.68 4.58
C HIS A 346 22.97 8.19 3.24
N ALA A 347 21.75 8.60 2.88
CA ALA A 347 21.14 8.32 1.58
C ALA A 347 20.00 9.30 1.29
N ILE A 348 19.67 9.47 0.01
CA ILE A 348 18.59 10.34 -0.48
C ILE A 348 17.64 9.51 -1.34
N LEU A 349 16.33 9.57 -1.04
CA LEU A 349 15.27 8.98 -1.82
C LEU A 349 14.38 10.07 -2.40
N VAL A 350 14.13 10.01 -3.72
CA VAL A 350 13.19 10.89 -4.41
C VAL A 350 12.01 10.04 -4.90
N PRO A 351 10.83 10.18 -4.26
CA PRO A 351 9.67 9.35 -4.57
C PRO A 351 8.96 9.76 -5.86
N GLY A 352 8.04 8.90 -6.30
CA GLY A 352 7.07 9.16 -7.34
C GLY A 352 6.17 10.38 -7.05
N GLY A 353 5.37 10.74 -8.04
CA GLY A 353 4.41 11.84 -7.98
C GLY A 353 4.01 12.30 -9.37
N PHE A 354 3.10 13.27 -9.43
CA PHE A 354 2.61 13.88 -10.66
C PHE A 354 2.67 15.40 -10.60
N GLY A 355 2.74 16.06 -11.78
CA GLY A 355 2.73 17.51 -11.93
C GLY A 355 4.04 18.20 -11.61
N GLU A 356 4.12 19.48 -11.98
CA GLU A 356 5.36 20.27 -11.98
C GLU A 356 5.85 20.70 -10.60
N ARG A 357 4.96 20.83 -9.60
CA ARG A 357 5.30 21.35 -8.26
C ARG A 357 6.45 20.59 -7.63
N GLY A 358 7.51 21.29 -7.19
CA GLY A 358 8.69 20.75 -6.49
C GLY A 358 9.63 19.91 -7.36
N THR A 359 9.49 19.93 -8.70
CA THR A 359 10.35 19.14 -9.60
C THR A 359 11.76 19.69 -9.68
N GLU A 360 11.93 21.01 -9.71
CA GLU A 360 13.26 21.63 -9.70
C GLU A 360 14.04 21.27 -8.42
N GLY A 361 13.36 21.25 -7.26
CA GLY A 361 13.97 20.80 -6.02
C GLY A 361 14.38 19.33 -6.04
N LYS A 362 13.58 18.45 -6.67
CA LYS A 362 13.94 17.04 -6.86
C LYS A 362 15.16 16.87 -7.78
N ILE A 363 15.25 17.69 -8.86
CA ILE A 363 16.40 17.72 -9.76
C ILE A 363 17.66 18.13 -9.00
N LYS A 364 17.59 19.19 -8.17
CA LYS A 364 18.71 19.63 -7.32
C LYS A 364 19.12 18.58 -6.28
N ALA A 365 18.16 17.81 -5.73
CA ALA A 365 18.47 16.72 -4.82
C ALA A 365 19.22 15.58 -5.52
N ALA A 366 18.84 15.24 -6.76
CA ALA A 366 19.55 14.28 -7.58
C ALA A 366 20.96 14.76 -7.94
N GLN A 367 21.12 16.05 -8.28
CA GLN A 367 22.42 16.68 -8.51
C GLN A 367 23.31 16.58 -7.28
N PHE A 368 22.81 16.97 -6.11
CA PHE A 368 23.55 16.89 -4.85
C PHE A 368 24.03 15.45 -4.59
N ALA A 369 23.13 14.47 -4.74
CA ALA A 369 23.47 13.06 -4.54
C ALA A 369 24.58 12.61 -5.48
N ARG A 370 24.48 12.93 -6.79
CA ARG A 370 25.50 12.59 -7.79
C ARG A 370 26.86 13.22 -7.48
N GLU A 371 26.89 14.53 -7.19
CA GLU A 371 28.13 15.27 -6.97
C GLU A 371 28.81 14.92 -5.64
N ARG A 372 28.02 14.69 -4.58
CA ARG A 372 28.52 14.36 -3.24
C ARG A 372 28.70 12.86 -3.01
N LYS A 373 28.39 12.03 -4.03
CA LYS A 373 28.49 10.57 -3.93
C LYS A 373 27.63 9.96 -2.80
N VAL A 374 26.48 10.57 -2.52
CA VAL A 374 25.51 10.08 -1.54
C VAL A 374 24.60 9.06 -2.22
N PRO A 375 24.36 7.87 -1.65
CA PRO A 375 23.42 6.89 -2.20
C PRO A 375 22.07 7.52 -2.55
N TYR A 376 21.60 7.25 -3.79
CA TYR A 376 20.38 7.82 -4.36
C TYR A 376 19.45 6.75 -4.88
N LEU A 377 18.17 6.81 -4.49
CA LEU A 377 17.10 6.03 -5.08
C LEU A 377 16.01 6.95 -5.64
N GLY A 378 15.86 6.98 -6.96
CA GLY A 378 14.79 7.70 -7.65
C GLY A 378 13.69 6.76 -8.08
N ILE A 379 12.45 6.96 -7.61
CA ILE A 379 11.29 6.11 -7.93
C ILE A 379 10.37 6.87 -8.87
N CYS A 380 9.99 6.28 -10.00
CA CYS A 380 9.05 6.80 -10.99
C CYS A 380 9.44 8.24 -11.42
N LEU A 381 8.73 9.28 -10.96
CA LEU A 381 9.12 10.68 -11.19
C LEU A 381 10.55 10.96 -10.69
N GLY A 382 11.01 10.31 -9.61
CA GLY A 382 12.38 10.46 -9.10
C GLY A 382 13.45 10.01 -10.10
N MET A 383 13.23 8.92 -10.83
CA MET A 383 14.09 8.52 -11.96
C MET A 383 14.07 9.58 -13.07
N GLN A 384 12.88 10.06 -13.45
CA GLN A 384 12.75 11.08 -14.50
C GLN A 384 13.49 12.38 -14.14
N MET A 385 13.44 12.80 -12.87
CA MET A 385 14.19 13.97 -12.38
C MET A 385 15.70 13.75 -12.44
N ALA A 386 16.20 12.56 -12.14
CA ALA A 386 17.61 12.21 -12.29
C ALA A 386 18.06 12.23 -13.75
N VAL A 387 17.21 11.77 -14.68
CA VAL A 387 17.49 11.85 -16.14
C VAL A 387 17.51 13.29 -16.62
N ILE A 388 16.57 14.13 -16.19
CA ILE A 388 16.53 15.56 -16.53
C ILE A 388 17.77 16.27 -15.97
N GLU A 389 18.18 15.94 -14.74
CA GLU A 389 19.41 16.45 -14.12
C GLU A 389 20.64 16.13 -14.99
N ALA A 390 20.81 14.86 -15.36
CA ALA A 390 21.91 14.42 -16.19
C ALA A 390 21.91 15.10 -17.57
N ALA A 391 20.74 15.23 -18.19
CA ALA A 391 20.57 15.89 -19.47
C ALA A 391 20.99 17.37 -19.40
N ARG A 392 20.54 18.11 -18.38
CA ARG A 392 20.84 19.54 -18.20
C ARG A 392 22.29 19.79 -17.83
N ASN A 393 22.77 19.13 -16.77
CA ASN A 393 24.01 19.50 -16.08
C ASN A 393 25.23 18.73 -16.60
N VAL A 394 25.06 17.61 -17.30
CA VAL A 394 26.16 16.78 -17.79
C VAL A 394 26.14 16.62 -19.30
N ALA A 395 25.00 16.33 -19.92
CA ALA A 395 24.90 16.13 -21.37
C ALA A 395 24.68 17.44 -22.18
N GLY A 396 24.55 18.60 -21.51
CA GLY A 396 24.48 19.91 -22.17
C GLY A 396 23.14 20.28 -22.81
N VAL A 397 22.06 19.55 -22.49
CA VAL A 397 20.68 19.89 -22.94
C VAL A 397 20.06 20.81 -21.89
N ALA A 398 20.48 22.08 -21.88
CA ALA A 398 20.19 23.04 -20.79
C ALA A 398 18.70 23.25 -20.49
N ASP A 399 17.82 23.09 -21.49
CA ASP A 399 16.37 23.22 -21.37
C ASP A 399 15.62 21.87 -21.32
N ALA A 400 16.32 20.78 -20.96
CA ALA A 400 15.70 19.46 -20.80
C ALA A 400 14.57 19.48 -19.77
N GLY A 401 13.46 18.80 -20.07
CA GLY A 401 12.31 18.74 -19.18
C GLY A 401 11.32 17.63 -19.57
N SER A 402 10.12 17.70 -19.00
CA SER A 402 9.04 16.74 -19.26
C SER A 402 7.89 17.39 -20.02
N GLU A 403 7.30 16.66 -20.99
CA GLU A 403 6.02 17.05 -21.60
C GLU A 403 4.89 17.22 -20.58
N GLU A 404 4.96 16.56 -19.42
CA GLU A 404 3.99 16.71 -18.34
C GLU A 404 3.88 18.18 -17.91
N PHE A 405 5.02 18.85 -17.73
CA PHE A 405 5.10 20.23 -17.26
C PHE A 405 4.65 21.21 -18.33
N ASP A 406 4.89 20.90 -19.60
CA ASP A 406 4.38 21.66 -20.74
C ASP A 406 2.86 21.53 -20.87
N HIS A 407 2.30 20.34 -20.69
CA HIS A 407 0.86 20.09 -20.70
C HIS A 407 0.15 20.81 -19.55
N GLU A 408 0.71 20.77 -18.34
CA GLU A 408 0.14 21.42 -17.16
C GLU A 408 0.14 22.95 -17.29
N SER A 409 1.21 23.53 -17.85
CA SER A 409 1.32 24.98 -18.06
C SER A 409 0.61 25.48 -19.31
N GLY A 410 0.26 24.60 -20.25
CA GLY A 410 -0.27 24.95 -21.57
C GLY A 410 0.72 25.65 -22.49
N LYS A 411 2.02 25.60 -22.20
CA LYS A 411 3.10 26.25 -22.94
C LYS A 411 4.25 25.28 -23.16
N LYS A 412 4.78 25.26 -24.38
CA LYS A 412 6.01 24.51 -24.67
C LYS A 412 7.21 25.32 -24.17
N ARG A 413 7.88 24.82 -23.13
CA ARG A 413 9.00 25.47 -22.44
C ARG A 413 10.29 24.65 -22.50
N PHE A 414 10.16 23.33 -22.65
CA PHE A 414 11.26 22.40 -22.50
C PHE A 414 11.56 21.61 -23.77
N THR A 415 12.82 21.19 -23.90
CA THR A 415 13.20 20.07 -24.74
C THR A 415 12.81 18.78 -24.02
N PRO A 416 11.79 18.03 -24.50
CA PRO A 416 11.26 16.90 -23.76
C PRO A 416 12.21 15.71 -23.79
N VAL A 417 12.88 15.43 -22.69
CA VAL A 417 13.62 14.18 -22.45
C VAL A 417 12.72 13.14 -21.77
N VAL A 418 11.58 13.59 -21.26
CA VAL A 418 10.48 12.75 -20.74
C VAL A 418 9.22 13.13 -21.53
N TYR A 419 8.54 12.14 -22.10
CA TYR A 419 7.41 12.35 -23.01
C TYR A 419 6.18 11.55 -22.58
N HIS A 420 5.00 11.95 -23.08
CA HIS A 420 3.75 11.23 -22.84
C HIS A 420 3.75 9.89 -23.56
N LEU A 421 3.56 8.80 -22.82
CA LEU A 421 3.50 7.45 -23.36
C LEU A 421 2.19 7.25 -24.14
N LYS A 422 2.31 7.16 -25.47
CA LYS A 422 1.16 7.02 -26.39
C LYS A 422 0.76 5.57 -26.63
N GLU A 423 1.70 4.65 -26.56
CA GLU A 423 1.45 3.23 -26.80
C GLU A 423 2.48 2.34 -26.10
N TRP A 424 2.04 1.21 -25.60
CA TRP A 424 2.91 0.19 -25.01
C TRP A 424 2.33 -1.22 -25.20
N VAL A 425 3.10 -2.25 -24.86
CA VAL A 425 2.69 -3.64 -24.93
C VAL A 425 2.39 -4.15 -23.53
N GLN A 426 1.23 -4.77 -23.34
CA GLN A 426 0.84 -5.46 -22.12
C GLN A 426 0.46 -6.90 -22.48
N GLY A 427 1.29 -7.85 -22.07
CA GLY A 427 1.17 -9.24 -22.52
C GLY A 427 1.30 -9.35 -24.04
N SER A 428 0.26 -9.82 -24.72
CA SER A 428 0.18 -9.92 -26.18
C SER A 428 -0.56 -8.73 -26.85
N HIS A 429 -1.03 -7.75 -26.07
CA HIS A 429 -1.86 -6.67 -26.58
C HIS A 429 -1.08 -5.35 -26.65
N LYS A 430 -1.27 -4.63 -27.76
CA LYS A 430 -0.80 -3.25 -27.93
C LYS A 430 -1.89 -2.31 -27.42
N ILE A 431 -1.55 -1.49 -26.42
CA ILE A 431 -2.42 -0.46 -25.85
C ILE A 431 -2.01 0.89 -26.46
N ALA A 432 -2.98 1.67 -26.91
CA ALA A 432 -2.78 3.03 -27.43
C ALA A 432 -3.65 4.01 -26.65
N ARG A 433 -3.12 5.19 -26.34
CA ARG A 433 -3.77 6.25 -25.54
C ARG A 433 -3.54 7.63 -26.16
N LYS A 434 -4.44 8.56 -25.81
CA LYS A 434 -4.35 9.98 -26.15
C LYS A 434 -4.22 10.81 -24.88
N VAL A 435 -3.71 12.03 -25.01
CA VAL A 435 -3.54 12.97 -23.88
C VAL A 435 -4.88 13.33 -23.23
N ASP A 436 -5.95 13.38 -24.03
CA ASP A 436 -7.32 13.76 -23.59
C ASP A 436 -8.18 12.56 -23.14
N ASP A 437 -7.61 11.35 -23.06
CA ASP A 437 -8.33 10.20 -22.53
C ASP A 437 -8.61 10.39 -21.02
N ASP A 438 -9.64 9.68 -20.53
CA ASP A 438 -10.02 9.71 -19.10
C ASP A 438 -8.81 9.48 -18.20
N LYS A 439 -8.76 10.17 -17.04
CA LYS A 439 -7.63 10.08 -16.13
C LYS A 439 -7.57 8.78 -15.34
N GLY A 440 -8.72 8.15 -15.07
CA GLY A 440 -8.79 6.87 -14.36
C GLY A 440 -8.46 5.69 -15.26
N GLY A 441 -7.64 4.74 -14.78
CA GLY A 441 -7.32 3.50 -15.48
C GLY A 441 -6.59 3.63 -16.83
N THR A 442 -5.97 4.78 -17.10
CA THR A 442 -5.34 5.08 -18.40
C THR A 442 -3.82 5.14 -18.36
N MET A 443 -3.23 4.83 -17.22
CA MET A 443 -1.78 4.73 -17.03
C MET A 443 -1.24 3.35 -17.41
N ARG A 444 0.06 3.22 -17.49
CA ARG A 444 0.75 1.93 -17.46
C ARG A 444 0.68 1.42 -16.03
N LEU A 445 -0.21 0.44 -15.80
CA LEU A 445 -0.59 -0.06 -14.46
C LEU A 445 -0.30 -1.54 -14.33
N GLY A 446 0.19 -1.95 -13.14
CA GLY A 446 0.43 -3.34 -12.81
C GLY A 446 1.84 -3.82 -13.11
N ALA A 447 2.03 -5.12 -13.10
CA ALA A 447 3.33 -5.75 -13.27
C ALA A 447 3.76 -5.82 -14.73
N TYR A 448 4.99 -5.40 -14.99
CA TYR A 448 5.65 -5.51 -16.29
C TYR A 448 7.08 -6.03 -16.12
N SER A 449 7.50 -6.84 -17.09
CA SER A 449 8.85 -7.38 -17.13
C SER A 449 9.86 -6.32 -17.62
N ALA A 450 11.08 -6.40 -17.08
CA ALA A 450 12.24 -5.67 -17.58
C ALA A 450 13.45 -6.60 -17.72
N SER A 451 14.27 -6.33 -18.73
CA SER A 451 15.56 -6.99 -18.97
C SER A 451 16.67 -6.11 -18.41
N LEU A 452 17.53 -6.68 -17.58
CA LEU A 452 18.65 -5.99 -16.95
C LEU A 452 19.94 -6.21 -17.74
N THR A 453 20.77 -5.18 -17.83
CA THR A 453 22.09 -5.27 -18.46
C THR A 453 23.01 -6.15 -17.61
N PRO A 454 23.57 -7.25 -18.16
CA PRO A 454 24.51 -8.09 -17.42
C PRO A 454 25.72 -7.28 -16.91
N GLY A 455 26.10 -7.50 -15.64
CA GLY A 455 27.20 -6.78 -14.99
C GLY A 455 26.87 -5.36 -14.53
N SER A 456 25.63 -4.89 -14.70
CA SER A 456 25.17 -3.66 -14.07
C SER A 456 24.97 -3.85 -12.57
N LYS A 457 25.04 -2.76 -11.80
CA LYS A 457 24.79 -2.80 -10.36
C LYS A 457 23.39 -3.33 -10.05
N VAL A 458 22.40 -2.90 -10.82
CA VAL A 458 21.03 -3.37 -10.61
C VAL A 458 20.87 -4.86 -10.86
N ALA A 459 21.56 -5.44 -11.87
CA ALA A 459 21.55 -6.89 -12.10
C ALA A 459 22.20 -7.66 -10.93
N GLU A 460 23.26 -7.11 -10.33
CA GLU A 460 23.89 -7.66 -9.12
C GLU A 460 22.93 -7.61 -7.91
N VAL A 461 22.23 -6.47 -7.73
CA VAL A 461 21.28 -6.26 -6.63
C VAL A 461 20.11 -7.23 -6.68
N TYR A 462 19.55 -7.46 -7.87
CA TYR A 462 18.46 -8.44 -8.06
C TYR A 462 18.94 -9.88 -8.12
N GLY A 463 20.17 -10.10 -8.55
CA GLY A 463 20.70 -11.45 -8.80
C GLY A 463 20.02 -12.16 -9.98
N SER A 464 19.50 -11.39 -10.94
CA SER A 464 18.74 -11.86 -12.09
C SER A 464 18.94 -10.92 -13.28
N GLU A 465 18.80 -11.42 -14.51
CA GLU A 465 18.81 -10.63 -15.74
C GLU A 465 17.40 -10.22 -16.18
N THR A 466 16.36 -10.72 -15.52
CA THR A 466 14.96 -10.33 -15.77
C THR A 466 14.23 -10.13 -14.46
N ILE A 467 13.41 -9.09 -14.42
CA ILE A 467 12.58 -8.74 -13.26
C ILE A 467 11.16 -8.47 -13.70
N GLU A 468 10.24 -8.47 -12.74
CA GLU A 468 8.86 -8.06 -12.95
C GLU A 468 8.45 -7.12 -11.83
N GLU A 469 8.07 -5.89 -12.19
CA GLU A 469 7.80 -4.80 -11.24
C GLU A 469 6.51 -4.06 -11.54
N ARG A 470 5.90 -3.45 -10.51
CA ARG A 470 4.62 -2.72 -10.62
C ARG A 470 4.85 -1.29 -11.08
N HIS A 471 4.05 -0.87 -12.07
CA HIS A 471 4.08 0.46 -12.66
C HIS A 471 2.81 1.25 -12.35
N ARG A 472 2.96 2.59 -12.28
CA ARG A 472 1.86 3.55 -12.18
C ARG A 472 2.31 4.90 -12.73
N HIS A 473 2.32 5.05 -14.05
CA HIS A 473 2.78 6.30 -14.69
C HIS A 473 2.24 6.48 -16.10
N ARG A 474 2.32 7.74 -16.62
CA ARG A 474 1.89 8.15 -17.97
C ARG A 474 3.05 8.62 -18.84
N TYR A 475 4.17 8.99 -18.22
CA TYR A 475 5.32 9.59 -18.89
C TYR A 475 6.52 8.66 -18.79
N GLU A 476 7.34 8.69 -19.84
CA GLU A 476 8.51 7.83 -20.00
C GLU A 476 9.72 8.64 -20.44
N VAL A 477 10.91 8.17 -20.12
CA VAL A 477 12.16 8.72 -20.65
C VAL A 477 12.27 8.40 -22.15
N ASP A 478 12.66 9.39 -22.97
CA ASP A 478 12.79 9.24 -24.41
C ASP A 478 14.13 8.61 -24.79
N THR A 479 14.10 7.41 -25.36
CA THR A 479 15.28 6.64 -25.76
C THR A 479 16.15 7.33 -26.83
N LYS A 480 15.66 8.36 -27.51
CA LYS A 480 16.47 9.15 -28.45
C LYS A 480 17.64 9.88 -27.76
N TYR A 481 17.55 10.10 -26.45
CA TYR A 481 18.62 10.71 -25.65
C TYR A 481 19.56 9.67 -25.02
N ARG A 482 19.33 8.38 -25.23
CA ARG A 482 20.09 7.31 -24.59
C ARG A 482 21.58 7.43 -24.85
N GLU A 483 22.01 7.56 -26.12
CA GLU A 483 23.42 7.62 -26.50
C GLU A 483 24.14 8.78 -25.80
N ILE A 484 23.59 10.00 -25.89
CA ILE A 484 24.20 11.16 -25.26
C ILE A 484 24.24 11.07 -23.72
N LEU A 485 23.29 10.40 -23.09
CA LEU A 485 23.27 10.21 -21.63
C LEU A 485 24.24 9.09 -21.21
N GLU A 486 24.32 8.00 -21.94
CA GLU A 486 25.29 6.91 -21.68
C GLU A 486 26.75 7.40 -21.86
N ASP A 487 27.02 8.27 -22.84
CA ASP A 487 28.33 8.91 -23.00
C ASP A 487 28.75 9.77 -21.79
N THR A 488 27.81 10.22 -20.97
CA THR A 488 28.09 10.94 -19.72
C THR A 488 28.27 10.03 -18.51
N GLY A 489 28.01 8.71 -18.65
CA GLY A 489 28.10 7.73 -17.58
C GLY A 489 26.76 7.37 -16.92
N LEU A 490 25.61 7.94 -17.37
CA LEU A 490 24.28 7.51 -16.93
C LEU A 490 23.82 6.34 -17.82
N LEU A 491 23.93 5.13 -17.31
CA LEU A 491 23.57 3.91 -18.04
C LEU A 491 22.08 3.61 -17.98
N PHE A 492 21.52 3.13 -19.09
CA PHE A 492 20.19 2.53 -19.14
C PHE A 492 20.31 1.03 -18.86
N SER A 493 20.38 0.71 -17.56
CA SER A 493 20.70 -0.65 -17.08
C SER A 493 19.50 -1.59 -17.04
N GLY A 494 18.27 -1.08 -17.22
CA GLY A 494 17.04 -1.87 -17.35
C GLY A 494 16.15 -1.33 -18.46
N MET A 495 15.65 -2.22 -19.32
CA MET A 495 14.78 -1.89 -20.44
C MET A 495 13.57 -2.82 -20.49
N SER A 496 12.44 -2.36 -21.04
CA SER A 496 11.36 -3.26 -21.43
C SER A 496 11.89 -4.38 -22.36
N PRO A 497 11.26 -5.57 -22.39
CA PRO A 497 11.77 -6.71 -23.19
C PRO A 497 11.91 -6.41 -24.69
N ASP A 498 11.14 -5.45 -25.23
CA ASP A 498 11.25 -4.97 -26.61
C ASP A 498 12.30 -3.89 -26.80
N GLY A 499 13.00 -3.48 -25.73
CA GLY A 499 14.07 -2.47 -25.74
C GLY A 499 13.60 -1.03 -25.96
N ARG A 500 12.31 -0.74 -25.86
CA ARG A 500 11.76 0.58 -26.19
C ARG A 500 11.62 1.51 -25.01
N LEU A 501 11.31 0.96 -23.82
CA LEU A 501 11.00 1.75 -22.63
C LEU A 501 12.13 1.59 -21.63
N PRO A 502 12.76 2.68 -21.18
CA PRO A 502 13.73 2.67 -20.11
C PRO A 502 13.05 2.41 -18.76
N GLU A 503 13.47 1.35 -18.10
CA GLU A 503 12.94 0.94 -16.80
C GLU A 503 13.85 1.32 -15.64
N ILE A 504 15.17 1.34 -15.88
CA ILE A 504 16.17 1.63 -14.85
C ILE A 504 17.33 2.42 -15.45
N VAL A 505 17.79 3.42 -14.71
CA VAL A 505 19.05 4.14 -14.97
C VAL A 505 19.97 4.05 -13.76
N GLU A 506 21.29 4.03 -14.00
CA GLU A 506 22.30 4.04 -12.94
C GLU A 506 23.55 4.83 -13.35
N TRP A 507 24.18 5.52 -12.39
CA TRP A 507 25.49 6.15 -12.63
C TRP A 507 26.62 5.14 -12.43
N GLN A 508 27.42 4.91 -13.47
CA GLN A 508 28.49 3.91 -13.49
C GLN A 508 29.56 4.19 -12.42
N ASP A 509 29.99 5.42 -12.30
CA ASP A 509 31.07 5.84 -11.37
C ASP A 509 30.54 6.33 -10.02
N HIS A 510 29.32 5.90 -9.63
CA HIS A 510 28.73 6.25 -8.36
C HIS A 510 28.65 5.04 -7.41
N PRO A 511 28.95 5.19 -6.11
CA PRO A 511 28.85 4.10 -5.14
C PRO A 511 27.49 3.41 -5.17
N TRP A 512 26.41 4.17 -5.23
CA TRP A 512 25.05 3.67 -5.36
C TRP A 512 24.12 4.78 -5.86
N PHE A 513 23.74 4.76 -7.12
CA PHE A 513 22.79 5.71 -7.70
C PHE A 513 21.93 4.98 -8.71
N ILE A 514 20.67 4.72 -8.34
CA ILE A 514 19.72 3.99 -9.17
C ILE A 514 18.41 4.78 -9.25
N GLY A 515 17.90 4.96 -10.47
CA GLY A 515 16.56 5.45 -10.75
C GLY A 515 15.73 4.36 -11.41
N VAL A 516 14.50 4.16 -10.97
CA VAL A 516 13.57 3.15 -11.51
C VAL A 516 12.25 3.77 -11.90
N GLN A 517 11.67 3.35 -13.06
CA GLN A 517 10.39 3.85 -13.54
C GLN A 517 9.20 3.22 -12.81
N PHE A 518 9.37 2.03 -12.31
CA PHE A 518 8.40 1.27 -11.54
C PHE A 518 8.41 1.65 -10.05
N HIS A 519 7.53 1.00 -9.26
CA HIS A 519 7.31 1.23 -7.84
C HIS A 519 7.73 0.01 -7.00
N PRO A 520 9.04 -0.15 -6.68
CA PRO A 520 9.54 -1.31 -5.94
C PRO A 520 9.00 -1.39 -4.50
N GLU A 521 8.58 -0.24 -3.94
CA GLU A 521 7.99 -0.16 -2.60
C GLU A 521 6.72 -0.99 -2.47
N LEU A 522 5.95 -1.14 -3.57
CA LEU A 522 4.68 -1.87 -3.57
C LEU A 522 4.85 -3.40 -3.42
N LYS A 523 6.07 -3.93 -3.70
CA LYS A 523 6.37 -5.36 -3.62
C LYS A 523 7.17 -5.75 -2.38
N SER A 524 7.67 -4.79 -1.61
CA SER A 524 8.49 -5.05 -0.42
C SER A 524 7.67 -5.65 0.73
N LYS A 525 8.20 -6.69 1.37
CA LYS A 525 7.56 -7.40 2.49
C LYS A 525 8.54 -7.59 3.64
N PRO A 526 8.10 -7.70 4.91
CA PRO A 526 9.00 -7.87 6.04
C PRO A 526 9.81 -9.17 5.98
N PHE A 527 9.24 -10.22 5.38
CA PHE A 527 9.88 -11.53 5.22
C PHE A 527 10.72 -11.63 3.95
N ASP A 528 10.47 -10.75 2.98
CA ASP A 528 11.14 -10.68 1.69
C ASP A 528 11.34 -9.20 1.30
N PRO A 529 12.29 -8.51 1.96
CA PRO A 529 12.62 -7.13 1.68
C PRO A 529 13.05 -6.95 0.23
N HIS A 530 12.42 -6.01 -0.47
CA HIS A 530 12.71 -5.77 -1.88
C HIS A 530 14.20 -5.52 -2.12
N PRO A 531 14.84 -6.14 -3.12
CA PRO A 531 16.29 -6.07 -3.34
C PRO A 531 16.87 -4.65 -3.37
N LEU A 532 16.18 -3.72 -4.04
CA LEU A 532 16.62 -2.32 -4.12
C LEU A 532 16.64 -1.64 -2.75
N PHE A 533 15.60 -1.81 -1.92
CA PHE A 533 15.56 -1.20 -0.59
C PHE A 533 16.57 -1.85 0.36
N ARG A 534 16.73 -3.18 0.27
CA ARG A 534 17.76 -3.88 1.04
C ARG A 534 19.16 -3.34 0.73
N ASP A 535 19.49 -3.21 -0.54
CA ASP A 535 20.81 -2.79 -0.98
C ASP A 535 21.04 -1.29 -0.79
N PHE A 536 20.02 -0.45 -1.02
CA PHE A 536 20.05 0.99 -0.74
C PHE A 536 20.35 1.28 0.73
N VAL A 537 19.69 0.57 1.66
CA VAL A 537 19.97 0.72 3.10
C VAL A 537 21.35 0.16 3.47
N ARG A 538 21.82 -0.89 2.78
CA ARG A 538 23.21 -1.38 2.93
C ARG A 538 24.21 -0.29 2.54
N ALA A 539 24.01 0.37 1.41
CA ALA A 539 24.87 1.47 0.96
C ALA A 539 24.84 2.66 1.94
N ALA A 540 23.65 3.02 2.46
CA ALA A 540 23.53 4.02 3.50
C ALA A 540 24.30 3.65 4.79
N LYS A 541 24.27 2.37 5.19
CA LYS A 541 25.01 1.86 6.35
C LYS A 541 26.53 1.94 6.14
N GLU A 542 27.02 1.72 4.93
CA GLU A 542 28.44 1.88 4.60
C GLU A 542 28.89 3.34 4.74
N ILE A 543 28.11 4.30 4.22
CA ILE A 543 28.39 5.75 4.41
C ILE A 543 28.37 6.11 5.89
N SER A 544 27.39 5.63 6.67
CA SER A 544 27.30 5.96 8.10
C SER A 544 28.50 5.49 8.94
N ARG A 545 29.26 4.53 8.44
CA ARG A 545 30.50 4.04 9.10
C ARG A 545 31.74 4.81 8.70
N LEU A 546 31.66 5.61 7.64
CA LEU A 546 32.74 6.45 7.15
C LEU A 546 32.73 7.85 7.74
N VAL A 547 31.62 8.25 8.37
CA VAL A 547 31.38 9.52 9.07
C VAL A 547 31.48 9.27 10.58
#